data_23a1dfd33d082b4d797afb0d1a074b92
#
_entry.id   23a1dfd33d082b4d797afb0d1a074b92
#
_cell.length_a   1.000
_cell.length_b   1.000
_cell.length_c   1.000
_cell.angle_alpha   90.00
_cell.angle_beta   90.00
_cell.angle_gamma   90.00
#
_symmetry.space_group_name_H-M   'P 1'
#
loop_
_entity.id
_entity.type
_entity.pdbx_description
1 polymer ?
#
loop_
_entity_poly.entity_id
_entity_poly.type
_entity_poly.pdbx_seq_one_letter_code
_entity_poly.pdbx_strand_id
1 'polypeptide(L)'
;MCILSSCLFNLYAEYITRNAGLDEAQAGIKIAGRNINNLRYAGDITLTTESQEELKSLLMKVKEEQEKAGLKLNIEKTKIMASGPITSWPINGETMETVTEFIFLGFKITADGDCSHETKRRSLLGRKPMTKSCTDHVAGHTLITRLIMH
;
A
#
# COMPACT_ATOMS: atom_id res chain seq x y z
N MET A 1 -1.34 -21.58 18.68
CA MET A 1 -1.39 -20.18 18.21
C MET A 1 -2.21 -19.37 19.19
N CYS A 2 -1.64 -18.35 19.81
CA CYS A 2 -2.34 -17.57 20.84
C CYS A 2 -3.28 -16.56 20.16
N ILE A 3 -4.56 -16.55 20.51
CA ILE A 3 -5.57 -15.62 19.97
C ILE A 3 -5.17 -14.15 20.24
N LEU A 4 -4.46 -13.91 21.35
CA LEU A 4 -4.01 -12.59 21.75
C LEU A 4 -2.93 -12.01 20.82
N SER A 5 -2.13 -12.86 20.17
CA SER A 5 -1.00 -12.43 19.33
C SER A 5 -1.45 -11.58 18.14
N SER A 6 -2.55 -11.94 17.49
CA SER A 6 -3.09 -11.19 16.36
C SER A 6 -3.61 -9.81 16.78
N CYS A 7 -4.28 -9.74 17.93
CA CYS A 7 -4.79 -8.48 18.46
C CYS A 7 -3.65 -7.54 18.88
N LEU A 8 -2.64 -8.08 19.57
CA LEU A 8 -1.46 -7.31 19.99
C LEU A 8 -0.67 -6.81 18.79
N PHE A 9 -0.50 -7.64 17.76
CA PHE A 9 0.18 -7.23 16.53
C PHE A 9 -0.56 -6.09 15.82
N ASN A 10 -1.89 -6.16 15.74
CA ASN A 10 -2.69 -5.09 15.14
C ASN A 10 -2.58 -3.78 15.93
N LEU A 11 -2.61 -3.83 17.26
CA LEU A 11 -2.39 -2.65 18.11
C LEU A 11 -1.00 -2.07 17.93
N TYR A 12 -0.01 -2.93 17.76
CA TYR A 12 1.37 -2.53 17.54
C TYR A 12 1.57 -1.87 16.17
N ALA A 13 0.98 -2.44 15.13
CA ALA A 13 0.96 -1.84 13.79
C ALA A 13 0.26 -0.47 13.79
N GLU A 14 -0.85 -0.34 14.51
CA GLU A 14 -1.55 0.92 14.70
C GLU A 14 -0.68 1.98 15.42
N TYR A 15 0.01 1.59 16.47
CA TYR A 15 0.94 2.44 17.21
C TYR A 15 2.04 2.99 16.29
N ILE A 16 2.68 2.13 15.49
CA ILE A 16 3.73 2.52 14.55
C ILE A 16 3.21 3.52 13.53
N THR A 17 2.06 3.24 12.93
CA THR A 17 1.51 4.10 11.87
C THR A 17 1.03 5.45 12.36
N ARG A 18 0.51 5.52 13.59
CA ARG A 18 0.18 6.80 14.23
C ARG A 18 1.43 7.62 14.54
N ASN A 19 2.46 7.00 15.10
CA ASN A 19 3.73 7.69 15.39
C ASN A 19 4.44 8.15 14.10
N ALA A 20 4.31 7.41 13.00
CA ALA A 20 4.79 7.85 11.70
C ALA A 20 3.99 9.04 11.12
N GLY A 21 2.90 9.44 11.77
CA GLY A 21 2.06 10.56 11.34
C GLY A 21 1.30 10.30 10.04
N LEU A 22 1.01 9.04 9.72
CA LEU A 22 0.31 8.70 8.49
C LEU A 22 -1.12 9.23 8.46
N ASP A 23 -1.79 9.26 9.62
CA ASP A 23 -3.17 9.72 9.71
C ASP A 23 -3.29 11.24 9.55
N GLU A 24 -2.23 11.99 9.86
CA GLU A 24 -2.16 13.46 9.77
C GLU A 24 -1.54 13.95 8.46
N ALA A 25 -0.92 13.05 7.67
CA ALA A 25 -0.26 13.42 6.44
C ALA A 25 -1.29 13.89 5.40
N GLN A 26 -1.06 15.08 4.84
CA GLN A 26 -1.86 15.59 3.72
C GLN A 26 -1.55 14.87 2.40
N ALA A 27 -0.45 14.13 2.35
CA ALA A 27 -0.11 13.24 1.26
C ALA A 27 -1.19 12.17 1.06
N GLY A 28 -1.39 11.72 -0.15
CA GLY A 28 -2.37 10.69 -0.48
C GLY A 28 -3.18 11.02 -1.72
N ILE A 29 -4.06 10.11 -2.08
CA ILE A 29 -4.96 10.26 -3.22
C ILE A 29 -6.39 10.54 -2.73
N LYS A 30 -7.12 11.35 -3.48
CA LYS A 30 -8.53 11.65 -3.16
C LYS A 30 -9.43 10.61 -3.81
N ILE A 31 -10.13 9.83 -2.99
CA ILE A 31 -11.14 8.89 -3.44
C ILE A 31 -12.47 9.27 -2.79
N ALA A 32 -13.49 9.53 -3.60
CA ALA A 32 -14.83 9.93 -3.14
C ALA A 32 -14.80 11.10 -2.11
N GLY A 33 -13.93 12.08 -2.35
CA GLY A 33 -13.78 13.26 -1.49
C GLY A 33 -12.99 13.02 -0.19
N ARG A 34 -12.48 11.82 0.05
CA ARG A 34 -11.62 11.47 1.20
C ARG A 34 -10.20 11.33 0.75
N ASN A 35 -9.27 11.88 1.53
CA ASN A 35 -7.85 11.67 1.30
C ASN A 35 -7.43 10.31 1.87
N ILE A 36 -6.88 9.44 1.02
CA ILE A 36 -6.39 8.12 1.40
C ILE A 36 -4.90 8.06 1.11
N ASN A 37 -4.08 7.98 2.13
CA ASN A 37 -2.64 7.88 2.04
C ASN A 37 -2.09 6.51 2.45
N ASN A 38 -2.89 5.71 3.15
CA ASN A 38 -2.49 4.37 3.54
C ASN A 38 -3.69 3.42 3.61
N LEU A 39 -3.42 2.14 3.37
CA LEU A 39 -4.33 1.03 3.63
C LEU A 39 -3.58 0.00 4.46
N ARG A 40 -4.21 -0.52 5.50
CA ARG A 40 -3.58 -1.44 6.46
C ARG A 40 -4.39 -2.70 6.63
N TYR A 41 -3.68 -3.83 6.63
CA TYR A 41 -4.28 -5.12 6.99
C TYR A 41 -3.23 -6.02 7.62
N ALA A 42 -3.36 -6.29 8.91
CA ALA A 42 -2.37 -7.02 9.70
C ALA A 42 -0.96 -6.40 9.52
N GLY A 43 0.01 -7.17 9.02
CA GLY A 43 1.35 -6.69 8.73
C GLY A 43 1.55 -6.02 7.36
N ASP A 44 0.53 -6.00 6.52
CA ASP A 44 0.61 -5.37 5.20
C ASP A 44 0.18 -3.91 5.29
N ILE A 45 1.06 -3.00 4.88
CA ILE A 45 0.75 -1.58 4.75
C ILE A 45 0.94 -1.19 3.29
N THR A 46 -0.06 -0.53 2.71
CA THR A 46 0.05 0.09 1.40
C THR A 46 0.03 1.58 1.57
N LEU A 47 1.06 2.27 1.08
CA LEU A 47 1.13 3.73 1.05
C LEU A 47 0.76 4.22 -0.36
N THR A 48 -0.02 5.29 -0.42
CA THR A 48 -0.46 5.90 -1.67
C THR A 48 -0.17 7.39 -1.65
N THR A 49 0.44 7.92 -2.71
CA THR A 49 0.76 9.35 -2.85
C THR A 49 0.67 9.78 -4.30
N GLU A 50 0.66 11.07 -4.54
CA GLU A 50 0.72 11.67 -5.87
C GLU A 50 2.17 11.98 -6.29
N SER A 51 3.12 12.06 -5.33
CA SER A 51 4.52 12.39 -5.62
C SER A 51 5.49 11.36 -5.05
N GLN A 52 6.62 11.25 -5.72
CA GLN A 52 7.71 10.34 -5.36
C GLN A 52 8.38 10.76 -4.06
N GLU A 53 8.56 12.06 -3.87
CA GLU A 53 9.18 12.65 -2.69
C GLU A 53 8.33 12.40 -1.44
N GLU A 54 7.02 12.56 -1.56
CA GLU A 54 6.08 12.27 -0.48
C GLU A 54 6.11 10.80 -0.09
N LEU A 55 6.08 9.89 -1.08
CA LEU A 55 6.14 8.47 -0.82
C LEU A 55 7.42 8.09 -0.10
N LYS A 56 8.56 8.66 -0.53
CA LYS A 56 9.85 8.44 0.11
C LYS A 56 9.85 8.95 1.55
N SER A 57 9.30 10.13 1.78
CA SER A 57 9.19 10.71 3.13
C SER A 57 8.34 9.84 4.06
N LEU A 58 7.17 9.41 3.60
CA LEU A 58 6.29 8.52 4.37
C LEU A 58 6.94 7.17 4.66
N LEU A 59 7.59 6.58 3.67
CA LEU A 59 8.27 5.30 3.81
C LEU A 59 9.41 5.38 4.83
N MET A 60 10.19 6.45 4.81
CA MET A 60 11.28 6.65 5.78
C MET A 60 10.74 6.80 7.21
N LYS A 61 9.65 7.55 7.40
CA LYS A 61 9.00 7.68 8.72
C LYS A 61 8.50 6.34 9.24
N VAL A 62 7.82 5.56 8.39
CA VAL A 62 7.33 4.22 8.78
C VAL A 62 8.50 3.31 9.14
N LYS A 63 9.57 3.32 8.32
CA LYS A 63 10.78 2.52 8.58
C LYS A 63 11.41 2.89 9.93
N GLU A 64 11.56 4.18 10.21
CA GLU A 64 12.15 4.66 11.47
C GLU A 64 11.32 4.20 12.69
N GLU A 65 9.99 4.34 12.62
CA GLU A 65 9.11 3.89 13.70
C GLU A 65 9.11 2.35 13.87
N GLN A 66 9.21 1.61 12.77
CA GLN A 66 9.36 0.15 12.81
C GLN A 66 10.67 -0.25 13.50
N GLU A 67 11.79 0.41 13.17
CA GLU A 67 13.10 0.14 13.77
C GLU A 67 13.10 0.45 15.27
N LYS A 68 12.48 1.55 15.71
CA LYS A 68 12.29 1.88 17.14
C LYS A 68 11.48 0.80 17.85
N ALA A 69 10.54 0.21 17.16
CA ALA A 69 9.68 -0.87 17.65
C ALA A 69 10.33 -2.27 17.57
N GLY A 70 11.57 -2.38 17.09
CA GLY A 70 12.28 -3.65 16.93
C GLY A 70 11.83 -4.46 15.72
N LEU A 71 11.04 -3.89 14.81
CA LEU A 71 10.64 -4.50 13.55
C LEU A 71 11.56 -4.05 12.42
N LYS A 72 11.68 -4.87 11.40
CA LYS A 72 12.45 -4.55 10.20
C LYS A 72 11.55 -4.52 8.97
N LEU A 73 11.77 -3.53 8.12
CA LEU A 73 11.17 -3.50 6.81
C LEU A 73 11.73 -4.62 5.94
N ASN A 74 10.86 -5.46 5.39
CA ASN A 74 11.28 -6.49 4.44
C ASN A 74 11.36 -5.88 3.03
N ILE A 75 12.56 -5.50 2.62
CA ILE A 75 12.80 -4.82 1.33
C ILE A 75 12.50 -5.72 0.14
N GLU A 76 12.84 -7.01 0.22
CA GLU A 76 12.57 -7.97 -0.86
C GLU A 76 11.06 -8.10 -1.16
N LYS A 77 10.23 -8.00 -0.12
CA LYS A 77 8.77 -8.07 -0.24
C LYS A 77 8.12 -6.72 -0.47
N THR A 78 8.86 -5.63 -0.30
CA THR A 78 8.37 -4.28 -0.55
C THR A 78 8.38 -4.01 -2.05
N LYS A 79 7.24 -3.62 -2.59
CA LYS A 79 7.04 -3.38 -4.02
C LYS A 79 6.55 -1.96 -4.23
N ILE A 80 7.06 -1.30 -5.27
CA ILE A 80 6.62 0.03 -5.70
C ILE A 80 5.91 -0.09 -7.03
N MET A 81 4.77 0.56 -7.14
CA MET A 81 4.03 0.68 -8.38
C MET A 81 3.74 2.15 -8.69
N ALA A 82 3.88 2.53 -9.94
CA ALA A 82 3.55 3.88 -10.40
C ALA A 82 2.81 3.86 -11.72
N SER A 83 1.97 4.85 -11.92
CA SER A 83 1.25 5.07 -13.19
C SER A 83 2.12 5.68 -14.29
N GLY A 84 3.40 5.98 -14.02
CA GLY A 84 4.34 6.57 -14.98
C GLY A 84 5.72 5.93 -14.93
N PRO A 85 6.63 6.32 -15.81
CA PRO A 85 8.00 5.81 -15.82
C PRO A 85 8.71 6.19 -14.52
N ILE A 86 9.10 5.20 -13.75
CA ILE A 86 9.96 5.38 -12.57
C ILE A 86 11.38 4.96 -12.95
N THR A 87 12.32 5.85 -12.72
CA THR A 87 13.73 5.51 -12.60
C THR A 87 13.97 4.80 -11.27
N SER A 88 14.88 3.82 -11.25
CA SER A 88 15.25 3.00 -10.10
C SER A 88 15.24 3.79 -8.77
N TRP A 89 14.63 3.21 -7.74
CA TRP A 89 14.45 3.88 -6.47
C TRP A 89 15.35 3.29 -5.38
N PRO A 90 16.49 3.90 -5.09
CA PRO A 90 17.33 3.47 -3.98
C PRO A 90 16.79 4.00 -2.65
N ILE A 91 16.63 3.11 -1.68
CA ILE A 91 16.39 3.44 -0.28
C ILE A 91 17.55 2.89 0.52
N ASN A 92 18.33 3.78 1.14
CA ASN A 92 19.51 3.40 1.95
C ASN A 92 20.51 2.45 1.24
N GLY A 93 20.68 2.62 -0.08
CA GLY A 93 21.61 1.78 -0.87
C GLY A 93 21.02 0.49 -1.42
N GLU A 94 19.78 0.15 -1.06
CA GLU A 94 19.07 -1.00 -1.61
C GLU A 94 18.05 -0.54 -2.65
N THR A 95 18.03 -1.20 -3.80
CA THR A 95 17.09 -0.89 -4.88
C THR A 95 15.79 -1.65 -4.68
N MET A 96 14.68 -0.93 -4.59
CA MET A 96 13.37 -1.54 -4.48
C MET A 96 12.85 -1.99 -5.85
N GLU A 97 12.15 -3.11 -5.86
CA GLU A 97 11.54 -3.63 -7.08
C GLU A 97 10.33 -2.80 -7.49
N THR A 98 10.37 -2.31 -8.73
CA THR A 98 9.25 -1.64 -9.36
C THR A 98 8.42 -2.66 -10.13
N VAL A 99 7.11 -2.68 -9.87
CA VAL A 99 6.18 -3.62 -10.48
C VAL A 99 5.05 -2.86 -11.19
N THR A 100 4.48 -3.48 -12.23
CA THR A 100 3.30 -2.95 -12.93
C THR A 100 1.99 -3.42 -12.32
N GLU A 101 2.06 -4.44 -11.47
CA GLU A 101 0.91 -5.01 -10.79
C GLU A 101 1.33 -5.67 -9.47
N PHE A 102 0.44 -5.71 -8.48
CA PHE A 102 0.61 -6.51 -7.29
C PHE A 102 -0.73 -6.98 -6.72
N ILE A 103 -0.69 -7.97 -5.85
CA ILE A 103 -1.88 -8.49 -5.18
C ILE A 103 -1.92 -7.94 -3.75
N PHE A 104 -3.00 -7.23 -3.41
CA PHE A 104 -3.30 -6.77 -2.07
C PHE A 104 -4.65 -7.32 -1.61
N LEU A 105 -4.67 -8.06 -0.50
CA LEU A 105 -5.87 -8.73 0.03
C LEU A 105 -6.63 -9.59 -1.00
N GLY A 106 -5.87 -10.21 -1.90
CA GLY A 106 -6.45 -11.01 -2.98
C GLY A 106 -7.00 -10.21 -4.16
N PHE A 107 -6.90 -8.87 -4.13
CA PHE A 107 -7.22 -8.01 -5.27
C PHE A 107 -5.97 -7.73 -6.09
N LYS A 108 -6.08 -7.88 -7.40
CA LYS A 108 -5.03 -7.48 -8.33
C LYS A 108 -5.17 -5.99 -8.62
N ILE A 109 -4.14 -5.24 -8.26
CA ILE A 109 -4.03 -3.80 -8.52
C ILE A 109 -2.99 -3.62 -9.63
N THR A 110 -3.34 -2.83 -10.63
CA THR A 110 -2.51 -2.56 -11.81
C THR A 110 -2.18 -1.07 -11.91
N ALA A 111 -1.01 -0.76 -12.47
CA ALA A 111 -0.52 0.61 -12.58
C ALA A 111 -1.35 1.49 -13.53
N ASP A 112 -2.06 0.90 -14.48
CA ASP A 112 -2.98 1.57 -15.40
C ASP A 112 -4.35 1.89 -14.79
N GLY A 113 -4.62 1.37 -13.58
CA GLY A 113 -5.90 1.54 -12.89
C GLY A 113 -7.06 0.76 -13.54
N ASP A 114 -6.80 -0.12 -14.51
CA ASP A 114 -7.84 -0.93 -15.15
C ASP A 114 -8.27 -2.09 -14.24
N CYS A 115 -9.47 -1.97 -13.69
CA CYS A 115 -10.09 -3.01 -12.88
C CYS A 115 -10.87 -4.07 -13.68
N SER A 116 -10.93 -3.97 -15.01
CA SER A 116 -11.73 -4.87 -15.87
C SER A 116 -11.27 -6.32 -15.73
N HIS A 117 -9.96 -6.55 -15.67
CA HIS A 117 -9.38 -7.87 -15.46
C HIS A 117 -9.73 -8.47 -14.10
N GLU A 118 -9.67 -7.67 -13.04
CA GLU A 118 -10.02 -8.13 -11.70
C GLU A 118 -11.52 -8.41 -11.58
N THR A 119 -12.35 -7.58 -12.18
CA THR A 119 -13.80 -7.79 -12.24
C THR A 119 -14.15 -9.09 -12.95
N LYS A 120 -13.52 -9.36 -14.10
CA LYS A 120 -13.69 -10.64 -14.84
C LYS A 120 -13.20 -11.83 -14.01
N ARG A 121 -12.01 -11.73 -13.39
CA ARG A 121 -11.45 -12.78 -12.55
C ARG A 121 -12.37 -13.12 -11.39
N ARG A 122 -12.90 -12.11 -10.69
CA ARG A 122 -13.84 -12.29 -9.57
C ARG A 122 -15.18 -12.83 -10.02
N SER A 123 -15.68 -12.40 -11.15
CA SER A 123 -16.92 -12.93 -11.76
C SER A 123 -16.80 -14.43 -12.06
N LEU A 124 -15.64 -14.88 -12.51
CA LEU A 124 -15.35 -16.29 -12.76
C LEU A 124 -15.21 -17.11 -11.48
N LEU A 125 -14.63 -16.52 -10.42
CA LEU A 125 -14.45 -17.18 -9.13
C LEU A 125 -15.73 -17.20 -8.28
N GLY A 126 -16.60 -16.21 -8.46
CA GLY A 126 -17.89 -16.10 -7.75
C GLY A 126 -19.04 -16.49 -8.67
N ARG A 127 -19.80 -17.53 -8.33
CA ARG A 127 -21.02 -17.92 -9.05
C ARG A 127 -22.18 -16.90 -8.93
N LYS A 128 -21.98 -15.76 -8.30
CA LYS A 128 -22.95 -14.65 -8.24
C LYS A 128 -22.38 -13.45 -8.99
N PRO A 129 -23.13 -12.87 -9.95
CA PRO A 129 -22.70 -11.65 -10.61
C PRO A 129 -22.66 -10.52 -9.58
N MET A 130 -21.46 -10.05 -9.22
CA MET A 130 -21.31 -8.78 -8.56
C MET A 130 -21.53 -7.68 -9.60
N THR A 131 -22.74 -7.20 -9.67
CA THR A 131 -23.07 -5.98 -10.39
C THR A 131 -22.59 -4.79 -9.57
N LYS A 132 -21.77 -3.95 -10.21
CA LYS A 132 -21.35 -2.58 -9.84
C LYS A 132 -20.22 -2.53 -8.80
N SER A 133 -19.21 -1.80 -8.95
CA SER A 133 -18.89 -0.50 -9.54
C SER A 133 -17.39 -0.29 -9.37
N CYS A 134 -16.61 -0.49 -10.39
CA CYS A 134 -15.27 0.08 -10.49
C CYS A 134 -15.37 1.28 -11.44
N THR A 135 -15.92 2.39 -10.98
CA THR A 135 -16.04 3.61 -11.80
C THR A 135 -15.27 4.80 -11.23
N ASP A 136 -14.51 4.59 -10.15
CA ASP A 136 -13.61 5.65 -9.70
C ASP A 136 -12.26 5.48 -10.41
N HIS A 137 -12.17 6.06 -11.59
CA HIS A 137 -10.93 6.32 -12.27
C HIS A 137 -10.08 7.19 -11.36
N VAL A 138 -9.03 6.65 -10.81
CA VAL A 138 -7.97 7.44 -10.19
C VAL A 138 -7.22 8.11 -11.33
N ALA A 139 -7.72 9.25 -11.78
CA ALA A 139 -7.06 10.10 -12.75
C ALA A 139 -5.94 10.86 -12.04
N GLY A 140 -4.69 10.48 -12.28
CA GLY A 140 -3.53 11.17 -11.72
C GLY A 140 -2.31 10.26 -11.67
N HIS A 141 -1.14 10.84 -11.52
CA HIS A 141 0.09 10.11 -11.22
C HIS A 141 -0.01 9.56 -9.79
N THR A 142 -0.41 8.31 -9.64
CA THR A 142 -0.52 7.65 -8.35
C THR A 142 0.67 6.75 -8.14
N LEU A 143 1.33 6.90 -7.01
CA LEU A 143 2.41 6.05 -6.53
C LEU A 143 1.88 5.19 -5.38
N ILE A 144 2.05 3.90 -5.49
CA ILE A 144 1.60 2.94 -4.48
C ILE A 144 2.78 2.08 -4.06
N THR A 145 3.01 2.00 -2.76
CA THR A 145 4.02 1.10 -2.19
C THR A 145 3.36 0.13 -1.24
N ARG A 146 3.64 -1.16 -1.41
CA ARG A 146 3.28 -2.19 -0.45
C ARG A 146 4.46 -2.50 0.45
N LEU A 147 4.26 -2.39 1.75
CA LEU A 147 5.22 -2.69 2.81
C LEU A 147 4.78 -3.92 3.59
N ILE A 148 5.72 -4.76 3.97
CA ILE A 148 5.45 -5.92 4.84
C ILE A 148 6.32 -5.80 6.09
N MET A 149 5.69 -5.78 7.25
CA MET A 149 6.34 -5.78 8.55
C MET A 149 6.68 -7.21 9.00
N HIS A 150 7.84 -7.39 9.57
CA HIS A 150 8.27 -8.62 10.23
C HIS A 150 8.81 -8.35 11.62
#